data_c4b032f7a2867c5e083ddff95ea0ca5d
#
_entry.id   c4b032f7a2867c5e083ddff95ea0ca5d
#
_cell.length_a   1.000
_cell.length_b   1.000
_cell.length_c   1.000
_cell.angle_alpha   90.00
_cell.angle_beta   90.00
_cell.angle_gamma   90.00
#
_symmetry.space_group_name_H-M   'P 1'
#
loop_
_entity.id
_entity.type
_entity.pdbx_description
1 polymer ?
#
loop_
_entity_poly.entity_id
_entity_poly.type
_entity_poly.pdbx_seq_one_letter_code
_entity_poly.pdbx_strand_id
1 'polypeptide(L)'
;MSPSTPKRLLLVGWDAADWKILHPLVDAGEMPALRRIVESGASGAVLCTQPPVPVAQWTTIATGKRPWQHQVCHPVESIAGPNEAVAVTAARRRSRALWEMLAQSGKLSLVVGWPATHGERTENVVIVSDRFAQPTAGPGIKPWPPPPPGTYWPEEVARRLDGLRMSPEAVQADVISLYLPDWKRIDQKRDPRLGQLRLFLATDFSHQGAMIGLLCSRKWDFAAVRFPALGAISQVFLPYCPPRLPWVPEPEFDIYRHVIRAACRMLDRLLQQLVRAAGKDAAVLVLSGHGVRRPTAPPPASGRGDNDAWKSPHGIFAACGPGFAQDALVFGATVLDVAPTVLTWFGLPIGEDMEGRVLLEGFAKAPEVARVPSWEADTAKVSPTAAEAPGGAPSSPAAARLQRESDWNLAQSYLDAGRCEAALPVLEQLFRAFPERVELCQALFQCQLALCKLAEASETLDVLLEAIPSGVWSLLLRAELRLAKGQSGEARRLVHQARDLHPSHPDAMRRLGLLLLRLREWTPLAELAREALKLDENEPLAWLGLAEAQLRQRLPAEAEEAALRAIGLNYYQPQAHFVLARALIAQSKWQAAREAMQTLLRLQPNNRAAATYAKRLGQPPGG
;
A
#
# COMPACT_ATOMS: atom_id res chain seq x y z
N MET A 1 -34.18 24.23 10.82
CA MET A 1 -32.96 23.50 10.39
C MET A 1 -32.82 23.70 8.90
N SER A 2 -31.83 24.46 8.44
CA SER A 2 -31.53 24.58 7.01
C SER A 2 -31.22 23.18 6.45
N PRO A 3 -31.73 22.81 5.28
CA PRO A 3 -31.39 21.52 4.68
C PRO A 3 -29.88 21.47 4.50
N SER A 4 -29.22 20.53 5.20
CA SER A 4 -27.79 20.32 5.03
C SER A 4 -27.52 19.96 3.57
N THR A 5 -26.66 20.69 2.90
CA THR A 5 -26.22 20.36 1.54
C THR A 5 -25.81 18.87 1.49
N PRO A 6 -26.30 18.10 0.52
CA PRO A 6 -25.98 16.69 0.44
C PRO A 6 -24.45 16.51 0.33
N LYS A 7 -23.88 15.76 1.28
CA LYS A 7 -22.45 15.46 1.30
C LYS A 7 -22.09 14.58 0.11
N ARG A 8 -21.18 15.01 -0.75
CA ARG A 8 -20.66 14.24 -1.89
C ARG A 8 -19.15 14.11 -1.81
N LEU A 9 -18.62 12.90 -1.97
CA LEU A 9 -17.19 12.62 -1.94
C LEU A 9 -16.77 11.82 -3.18
N LEU A 10 -15.79 12.36 -3.92
CA LEU A 10 -15.12 11.71 -5.03
C LEU A 10 -13.76 11.17 -4.59
N LEU A 11 -13.59 9.85 -4.62
CA LEU A 11 -12.33 9.16 -4.37
C LEU A 11 -11.67 8.81 -5.70
N VAL A 12 -10.45 9.28 -5.91
CA VAL A 12 -9.65 9.05 -7.11
C VAL A 12 -8.42 8.24 -6.74
N GLY A 13 -8.36 7.00 -7.19
CA GLY A 13 -7.23 6.10 -6.96
C GLY A 13 -6.20 6.18 -8.10
N TRP A 14 -4.95 6.45 -7.78
CA TRP A 14 -3.82 6.41 -8.70
C TRP A 14 -2.87 5.28 -8.31
N ASP A 15 -2.69 4.28 -9.18
CA ASP A 15 -1.71 3.23 -8.91
C ASP A 15 -0.30 3.80 -8.92
N ALA A 16 0.48 3.45 -7.89
CA ALA A 16 1.90 3.77 -7.80
C ALA A 16 2.26 5.27 -7.80
N ALA A 17 1.33 6.15 -7.43
CA ALA A 17 1.65 7.56 -7.24
C ALA A 17 2.54 7.73 -5.98
N ASP A 18 3.62 8.51 -6.13
CA ASP A 18 4.64 8.73 -5.11
C ASP A 18 5.00 10.20 -5.01
N TRP A 19 5.00 10.75 -3.81
CA TRP A 19 5.36 12.15 -3.57
C TRP A 19 6.77 12.51 -4.05
N LYS A 20 7.71 11.55 -4.05
CA LYS A 20 9.08 11.78 -4.59
C LYS A 20 9.08 12.16 -6.07
N ILE A 21 8.07 11.66 -6.83
CA ILE A 21 7.91 12.02 -8.25
C ILE A 21 6.98 13.23 -8.40
N LEU A 22 5.90 13.30 -7.59
CA LEU A 22 4.85 14.28 -7.78
C LEU A 22 5.24 15.67 -7.24
N HIS A 23 5.90 15.79 -6.07
CA HIS A 23 6.28 17.08 -5.49
C HIS A 23 7.10 17.94 -6.47
N PRO A 24 8.16 17.43 -7.13
CA PRO A 24 8.90 18.25 -8.10
C PRO A 24 8.03 18.77 -9.26
N LEU A 25 7.01 18.02 -9.66
CA LEU A 25 6.10 18.43 -10.73
C LEU A 25 5.05 19.43 -10.23
N VAL A 26 4.59 19.27 -9.00
CA VAL A 26 3.67 20.23 -8.33
C VAL A 26 4.39 21.56 -8.14
N ASP A 27 5.62 21.55 -7.65
CA ASP A 27 6.45 22.74 -7.43
C ASP A 27 6.77 23.46 -8.74
N ALA A 28 7.02 22.71 -9.82
CA ALA A 28 7.22 23.25 -11.16
C ALA A 28 5.93 23.76 -11.82
N GLY A 29 4.77 23.63 -11.16
CA GLY A 29 3.47 24.07 -11.71
C GLY A 29 2.91 23.16 -12.82
N GLU A 30 3.45 21.95 -12.99
CA GLU A 30 3.05 21.01 -14.03
C GLU A 30 1.82 20.17 -13.66
N MET A 31 1.43 20.18 -12.39
CA MET A 31 0.28 19.46 -11.85
C MET A 31 -0.66 20.42 -11.08
N PRO A 32 -1.32 21.36 -11.78
CA PRO A 32 -2.10 22.42 -11.14
C PRO A 32 -3.37 21.92 -10.43
N ALA A 33 -3.94 20.77 -10.84
CA ALA A 33 -5.12 20.22 -10.16
C ALA A 33 -4.74 19.59 -8.82
N LEU A 34 -3.68 18.78 -8.78
CA LEU A 34 -3.15 18.20 -7.55
C LEU A 34 -2.64 19.28 -6.61
N ARG A 35 -1.89 20.25 -7.13
CA ARG A 35 -1.41 21.41 -6.36
C ARG A 35 -2.54 22.09 -5.60
N ARG A 36 -3.66 22.37 -6.29
CA ARG A 36 -4.83 23.00 -5.66
C ARG A 36 -5.41 22.16 -4.54
N ILE A 37 -5.47 20.82 -4.71
CA ILE A 37 -5.97 19.91 -3.68
C ILE A 37 -5.06 19.95 -2.46
N VAL A 38 -3.74 19.92 -2.63
CA VAL A 38 -2.77 19.98 -1.55
C VAL A 38 -2.83 21.32 -0.80
N GLU A 39 -2.79 22.45 -1.52
CA GLU A 39 -2.81 23.79 -0.92
C GLU A 39 -4.14 24.13 -0.22
N SER A 40 -5.27 23.61 -0.71
CA SER A 40 -6.60 23.89 -0.12
C SER A 40 -7.13 22.79 0.78
N GLY A 41 -6.32 21.79 1.11
CA GLY A 41 -6.77 20.60 1.79
C GLY A 41 -5.75 19.98 2.73
N ALA A 42 -5.88 18.68 2.96
CA ALA A 42 -4.99 17.90 3.79
C ALA A 42 -4.20 16.92 2.93
N SER A 43 -2.90 16.75 3.18
CA SER A 43 -2.07 15.83 2.41
C SER A 43 -1.07 15.08 3.28
N GLY A 44 -0.58 13.94 2.79
CA GLY A 44 0.42 13.12 3.48
C GLY A 44 0.80 11.87 2.71
N ALA A 45 1.69 11.08 3.29
CA ALA A 45 2.04 9.77 2.79
C ALA A 45 1.12 8.68 3.38
N VAL A 46 0.88 7.62 2.61
CA VAL A 46 0.11 6.44 3.04
C VAL A 46 0.99 5.21 2.94
N LEU A 47 1.14 4.50 4.04
CA LEU A 47 1.89 3.24 4.10
C LEU A 47 1.01 2.08 3.63
N CYS A 48 1.52 1.24 2.72
CA CYS A 48 0.85 0.01 2.32
C CYS A 48 0.94 -1.07 3.40
N THR A 49 0.00 -2.02 3.38
CA THR A 49 0.10 -3.28 4.14
C THR A 49 0.86 -4.33 3.33
N GLN A 50 1.26 -5.43 3.98
CA GLN A 50 1.81 -6.57 3.27
C GLN A 50 0.70 -7.60 2.94
N PRO A 51 0.76 -8.24 1.79
CA PRO A 51 1.72 -8.04 0.69
C PRO A 51 1.39 -6.78 -0.16
N PRO A 52 2.38 -6.17 -0.85
CA PRO A 52 2.18 -4.96 -1.65
C PRO A 52 1.54 -5.27 -3.02
N VAL A 53 0.59 -6.20 -3.04
CA VAL A 53 -0.13 -6.62 -4.23
C VAL A 53 -1.27 -5.63 -4.51
N PRO A 54 -1.34 -4.98 -5.68
CA PRO A 54 -2.29 -3.90 -5.94
C PRO A 54 -3.75 -4.26 -5.64
N VAL A 55 -4.20 -5.46 -6.05
CA VAL A 55 -5.58 -5.90 -5.77
C VAL A 55 -5.86 -6.00 -4.27
N ALA A 56 -4.90 -6.50 -3.47
CA ALA A 56 -5.03 -6.58 -2.02
C ALA A 56 -5.07 -5.18 -1.39
N GLN A 57 -4.18 -4.27 -1.82
CA GLN A 57 -4.15 -2.89 -1.32
C GLN A 57 -5.46 -2.15 -1.61
N TRP A 58 -5.96 -2.21 -2.85
CA TRP A 58 -7.21 -1.54 -3.22
C TRP A 58 -8.43 -2.15 -2.53
N THR A 59 -8.41 -3.46 -2.24
CA THR A 59 -9.46 -4.09 -1.42
C THR A 59 -9.34 -3.68 0.05
N THR A 60 -8.12 -3.56 0.60
CA THR A 60 -7.89 -3.02 1.94
C THR A 60 -8.40 -1.58 2.07
N ILE A 61 -8.11 -0.72 1.10
CA ILE A 61 -8.62 0.67 1.01
C ILE A 61 -10.16 0.68 1.03
N ALA A 62 -10.79 -0.21 0.25
CA ALA A 62 -12.23 -0.27 0.15
C ALA A 62 -12.92 -0.83 1.40
N THR A 63 -12.28 -1.72 2.13
CA THR A 63 -12.90 -2.46 3.26
C THR A 63 -12.44 -1.98 4.64
N GLY A 64 -11.29 -1.29 4.73
CA GLY A 64 -10.63 -1.00 6.01
C GLY A 64 -10.08 -2.23 6.73
N LYS A 65 -9.93 -3.34 6.00
CA LYS A 65 -9.52 -4.64 6.55
C LYS A 65 -8.31 -5.21 5.82
N ARG A 66 -7.54 -6.06 6.50
CA ARG A 66 -6.34 -6.68 5.94
C ARG A 66 -6.68 -7.84 4.99
N PRO A 67 -5.73 -8.24 4.12
CA PRO A 67 -5.93 -9.34 3.18
C PRO A 67 -6.38 -10.65 3.83
N TRP A 68 -5.93 -10.98 5.03
CA TRP A 68 -6.38 -12.18 5.75
C TRP A 68 -7.86 -12.09 6.19
N GLN A 69 -8.44 -10.89 6.34
CA GLN A 69 -9.85 -10.69 6.66
C GLN A 69 -10.72 -10.67 5.40
N HIS A 70 -10.33 -9.88 4.39
CA HIS A 70 -11.13 -9.76 3.16
C HIS A 70 -10.85 -10.86 2.12
N GLN A 71 -9.83 -11.71 2.32
CA GLN A 71 -9.49 -12.89 1.51
C GLN A 71 -9.09 -12.63 0.04
N VAL A 72 -8.83 -11.39 -0.35
CA VAL A 72 -8.32 -11.03 -1.68
C VAL A 72 -6.81 -10.84 -1.58
N CYS A 73 -6.06 -11.92 -1.80
CA CYS A 73 -4.60 -11.94 -1.64
C CYS A 73 -3.84 -11.98 -2.97
N HIS A 74 -4.50 -12.36 -4.08
CA HIS A 74 -3.87 -12.53 -5.39
C HIS A 74 -4.78 -11.97 -6.50
N PRO A 75 -4.24 -11.39 -7.59
CA PRO A 75 -5.05 -10.81 -8.67
C PRO A 75 -5.78 -11.86 -9.53
N VAL A 76 -5.37 -13.12 -9.40
CA VAL A 76 -5.91 -14.25 -10.17
C VAL A 76 -6.31 -15.36 -9.22
N GLU A 77 -7.44 -16.01 -9.48
CA GLU A 77 -7.90 -17.18 -8.76
C GLU A 77 -8.09 -18.36 -9.74
N SER A 78 -7.95 -19.57 -9.22
CA SER A 78 -8.27 -20.79 -9.97
C SER A 78 -9.74 -21.12 -9.79
N ILE A 79 -10.48 -21.29 -10.89
CA ILE A 79 -11.84 -21.83 -10.87
C ILE A 79 -11.75 -23.34 -10.99
N ALA A 80 -12.73 -24.05 -10.42
CA ALA A 80 -12.87 -25.51 -10.55
C ALA A 80 -13.05 -25.90 -12.02
N GLY A 81 -11.95 -26.25 -12.69
CA GLY A 81 -11.86 -26.68 -14.09
C GLY A 81 -10.40 -26.76 -14.53
N PRO A 82 -10.04 -27.66 -15.48
CA PRO A 82 -8.68 -27.77 -15.93
C PRO A 82 -8.28 -26.52 -16.73
N ASN A 83 -7.36 -25.72 -16.20
CA ASN A 83 -6.61 -24.64 -16.85
C ASN A 83 -7.19 -23.22 -16.86
N GLU A 84 -8.18 -22.84 -16.08
CA GLU A 84 -8.66 -21.47 -16.10
C GLU A 84 -8.24 -20.67 -14.86
N ALA A 85 -7.18 -19.88 -15.02
CA ALA A 85 -6.85 -18.77 -14.13
C ALA A 85 -7.69 -17.56 -14.52
N VAL A 86 -8.57 -17.11 -13.64
CA VAL A 86 -9.41 -15.92 -13.87
C VAL A 86 -9.03 -14.80 -12.93
N ALA A 87 -9.18 -13.57 -13.37
CA ALA A 87 -9.00 -12.44 -12.49
C ALA A 87 -10.00 -12.53 -11.31
N VAL A 88 -9.54 -12.17 -10.11
CA VAL A 88 -10.35 -12.21 -8.89
C VAL A 88 -11.65 -11.41 -9.05
N THR A 89 -12.73 -11.92 -8.45
CA THR A 89 -14.07 -11.33 -8.56
C THR A 89 -14.57 -10.84 -7.19
N ALA A 90 -15.72 -10.16 -7.18
CA ALA A 90 -16.39 -9.75 -5.96
C ALA A 90 -16.74 -10.94 -5.04
N ALA A 91 -16.99 -12.12 -5.61
CA ALA A 91 -17.32 -13.34 -4.85
C ALA A 91 -16.18 -13.80 -3.91
N ARG A 92 -14.93 -13.43 -4.20
CA ARG A 92 -13.78 -13.74 -3.34
C ARG A 92 -13.73 -12.85 -2.10
N ARG A 93 -14.23 -11.62 -2.19
CA ARG A 93 -14.19 -10.66 -1.08
C ARG A 93 -15.13 -11.07 0.05
N ARG A 94 -14.59 -11.30 1.25
CA ARG A 94 -15.33 -11.70 2.45
C ARG A 94 -15.73 -10.54 3.36
N SER A 95 -15.29 -9.32 3.04
CA SER A 95 -15.61 -8.11 3.79
C SER A 95 -16.36 -7.11 2.92
N ARG A 96 -17.27 -6.36 3.51
CA ARG A 96 -18.00 -5.30 2.81
C ARG A 96 -17.07 -4.16 2.42
N ALA A 97 -17.26 -3.66 1.20
CA ALA A 97 -16.57 -2.48 0.72
C ALA A 97 -17.31 -1.20 1.13
N LEU A 98 -16.65 -0.06 1.05
CA LEU A 98 -17.20 1.26 1.38
C LEU A 98 -18.55 1.52 0.74
N TRP A 99 -18.69 1.22 -0.56
CA TRP A 99 -19.94 1.44 -1.29
C TRP A 99 -21.09 0.56 -0.79
N GLU A 100 -20.80 -0.64 -0.29
CA GLU A 100 -21.82 -1.52 0.32
C GLU A 100 -22.22 -1.00 1.70
N MET A 101 -21.26 -0.55 2.54
CA MET A 101 -21.54 0.05 3.84
C MET A 101 -22.35 1.35 3.70
N LEU A 102 -21.99 2.17 2.72
CA LEU A 102 -22.71 3.40 2.36
C LEU A 102 -24.13 3.10 1.86
N ALA A 103 -24.29 2.07 1.02
CA ALA A 103 -25.58 1.64 0.49
C ALA A 103 -26.54 1.18 1.60
N GLN A 104 -26.05 0.45 2.63
CA GLN A 104 -26.83 0.10 3.82
C GLN A 104 -27.36 1.33 4.58
N SER A 105 -26.66 2.46 4.44
CA SER A 105 -27.06 3.74 5.04
C SER A 105 -27.85 4.61 4.06
N GLY A 106 -28.37 4.03 2.96
CA GLY A 106 -29.18 4.71 1.95
C GLY A 106 -28.41 5.67 1.05
N LYS A 107 -27.06 5.59 1.00
CA LYS A 107 -26.22 6.41 0.13
C LYS A 107 -26.07 5.80 -1.25
N LEU A 108 -26.02 6.64 -2.26
CA LEU A 108 -25.85 6.24 -3.66
C LEU A 108 -24.35 6.27 -4.03
N SER A 109 -23.84 5.15 -4.52
CA SER A 109 -22.42 5.00 -4.87
C SER A 109 -22.20 4.73 -6.35
N LEU A 110 -21.14 5.32 -6.92
CA LEU A 110 -20.65 5.08 -8.29
C LEU A 110 -19.22 4.52 -8.19
N VAL A 111 -18.94 3.35 -8.76
CA VAL A 111 -17.63 2.69 -8.68
C VAL A 111 -17.16 2.29 -10.07
N VAL A 112 -15.95 2.74 -10.47
CA VAL A 112 -15.39 2.47 -11.80
C VAL A 112 -13.95 1.96 -11.68
N GLY A 113 -13.66 0.82 -12.31
CA GLY A 113 -12.31 0.26 -12.43
C GLY A 113 -11.71 -0.25 -11.12
N TRP A 114 -12.51 -0.43 -10.08
CA TRP A 114 -12.03 -0.92 -8.80
C TRP A 114 -11.82 -2.43 -8.83
N PRO A 115 -10.68 -2.97 -8.33
CA PRO A 115 -10.41 -4.40 -8.37
C PRO A 115 -11.38 -5.20 -7.51
N ALA A 116 -11.59 -6.46 -7.87
CA ALA A 116 -12.49 -7.38 -7.18
C ALA A 116 -13.94 -6.84 -7.04
N THR A 117 -14.42 -6.14 -8.09
CA THR A 117 -15.83 -5.68 -8.20
C THR A 117 -16.60 -6.38 -9.31
N HIS A 118 -15.93 -7.19 -10.14
CA HIS A 118 -16.61 -7.92 -11.21
C HIS A 118 -17.64 -8.89 -10.66
N GLY A 119 -18.87 -8.81 -11.21
CA GLY A 119 -20.00 -9.64 -10.75
C GLY A 119 -20.70 -9.15 -9.48
N GLU A 120 -20.29 -8.02 -8.90
CA GLU A 120 -20.96 -7.43 -7.75
C GLU A 120 -22.35 -6.88 -8.10
N ARG A 121 -23.31 -7.13 -7.19
CA ARG A 121 -24.71 -6.73 -7.35
C ARG A 121 -25.23 -6.19 -6.02
N THR A 122 -25.08 -4.89 -5.81
CA THR A 122 -25.51 -4.20 -4.59
C THR A 122 -26.51 -3.11 -4.93
N GLU A 123 -27.64 -3.05 -4.26
CA GLU A 123 -28.60 -1.96 -4.40
C GLU A 123 -27.97 -0.62 -4.01
N ASN A 124 -28.42 0.46 -4.63
CA ASN A 124 -27.87 1.81 -4.45
C ASN A 124 -26.40 1.96 -4.88
N VAL A 125 -25.84 1.00 -5.60
CA VAL A 125 -24.48 1.06 -6.16
C VAL A 125 -24.53 0.89 -7.66
N VAL A 126 -23.78 1.71 -8.38
CA VAL A 126 -23.48 1.51 -9.80
C VAL A 126 -22.04 1.03 -9.92
N ILE A 127 -21.85 -0.15 -10.50
CA ILE A 127 -20.54 -0.76 -10.73
C ILE A 127 -20.21 -0.75 -12.22
N VAL A 128 -19.03 -0.25 -12.56
CA VAL A 128 -18.32 -0.53 -13.80
C VAL A 128 -17.01 -1.20 -13.38
N SER A 129 -16.96 -2.53 -13.45
CA SER A 129 -15.87 -3.30 -12.86
C SER A 129 -14.52 -3.05 -13.55
N ASP A 130 -13.46 -3.49 -12.91
CA ASP A 130 -12.08 -3.45 -13.43
C ASP A 130 -11.92 -4.18 -14.78
N ARG A 131 -12.84 -5.08 -15.14
CA ARG A 131 -12.84 -5.76 -16.45
C ARG A 131 -13.39 -4.91 -17.60
N PHE A 132 -13.92 -3.74 -17.34
CA PHE A 132 -14.44 -2.84 -18.37
C PHE A 132 -13.42 -2.50 -19.45
N ALA A 133 -12.19 -2.20 -19.06
CA ALA A 133 -11.13 -1.78 -19.96
C ALA A 133 -9.93 -2.76 -20.00
N GLN A 134 -10.07 -3.95 -19.40
CA GLN A 134 -9.01 -4.96 -19.48
C GLN A 134 -9.01 -5.63 -20.86
N PRO A 135 -7.83 -5.85 -21.46
CA PRO A 135 -7.72 -6.67 -22.65
C PRO A 135 -8.00 -8.12 -22.27
N THR A 136 -9.04 -8.70 -22.84
CA THR A 136 -9.34 -10.14 -22.72
C THR A 136 -8.48 -10.98 -23.64
N ALA A 137 -7.63 -10.33 -24.46
CA ALA A 137 -6.79 -10.97 -25.46
C ALA A 137 -5.50 -10.17 -25.67
N GLY A 138 -4.44 -10.82 -26.16
CA GLY A 138 -3.14 -10.21 -26.38
C GLY A 138 -3.15 -8.99 -27.32
N PRO A 139 -2.04 -8.25 -27.40
CA PRO A 139 -1.95 -7.08 -28.27
C PRO A 139 -2.20 -7.43 -29.73
N GLY A 140 -2.99 -6.61 -30.42
CA GLY A 140 -3.26 -6.77 -31.86
C GLY A 140 -4.55 -7.49 -32.22
N ILE A 141 -5.37 -7.94 -31.26
CA ILE A 141 -6.66 -8.54 -31.54
C ILE A 141 -7.67 -7.46 -31.92
N LYS A 142 -8.22 -7.55 -33.11
CA LYS A 142 -9.26 -6.69 -33.64
C LYS A 142 -10.48 -7.51 -34.09
N PRO A 143 -11.71 -7.08 -33.80
CA PRO A 143 -12.08 -5.90 -33.02
C PRO A 143 -11.81 -6.04 -31.52
N TRP A 144 -11.72 -4.94 -30.79
CA TRP A 144 -11.63 -4.90 -29.34
C TRP A 144 -12.80 -5.67 -28.72
N PRO A 145 -12.56 -6.76 -27.97
CA PRO A 145 -13.64 -7.61 -27.52
C PRO A 145 -14.61 -6.86 -26.58
N PRO A 146 -15.89 -7.20 -26.59
CA PRO A 146 -16.85 -6.62 -25.66
C PRO A 146 -16.46 -6.95 -24.21
N PRO A 147 -16.85 -6.12 -23.23
CA PRO A 147 -16.66 -6.44 -21.83
C PRO A 147 -17.38 -7.76 -21.46
N PRO A 148 -16.80 -8.60 -20.60
CA PRO A 148 -17.44 -9.84 -20.19
C PRO A 148 -18.74 -9.58 -19.42
N PRO A 149 -19.72 -10.52 -19.44
CA PRO A 149 -20.92 -10.44 -18.61
C PRO A 149 -20.59 -10.20 -17.14
N GLY A 150 -21.36 -9.38 -16.42
CA GLY A 150 -21.08 -9.00 -15.03
C GLY A 150 -20.13 -7.80 -14.89
N THR A 151 -19.71 -7.16 -15.98
CA THR A 151 -18.91 -5.94 -15.95
C THR A 151 -19.69 -4.76 -15.39
N TYR A 152 -21.00 -4.71 -15.61
CA TYR A 152 -21.87 -3.60 -15.23
C TYR A 152 -22.90 -4.03 -14.19
N TRP A 153 -23.18 -3.15 -13.24
CA TRP A 153 -24.34 -3.24 -12.36
C TRP A 153 -24.92 -1.85 -12.09
N PRO A 154 -26.24 -1.61 -12.29
CA PRO A 154 -27.15 -2.50 -13.01
C PRO A 154 -26.81 -2.58 -14.51
N GLU A 155 -27.22 -3.65 -15.19
CA GLU A 155 -26.80 -3.95 -16.57
C GLU A 155 -27.20 -2.88 -17.60
N GLU A 156 -28.27 -2.13 -17.36
CA GLU A 156 -28.70 -1.05 -18.23
C GLU A 156 -27.67 0.06 -18.41
N VAL A 157 -26.69 0.17 -17.50
CA VAL A 157 -25.61 1.15 -17.57
C VAL A 157 -24.74 0.92 -18.81
N ALA A 158 -24.61 -0.32 -19.28
CA ALA A 158 -23.85 -0.69 -20.48
C ALA A 158 -24.24 0.17 -21.69
N ARG A 159 -25.54 0.37 -21.94
CA ARG A 159 -26.05 1.13 -23.11
C ARG A 159 -25.47 2.54 -23.24
N ARG A 160 -25.09 3.14 -22.11
CA ARG A 160 -24.53 4.50 -22.07
C ARG A 160 -23.00 4.51 -22.10
N LEU A 161 -22.36 3.45 -21.60
CA LEU A 161 -20.93 3.45 -21.34
C LEU A 161 -20.12 2.67 -22.37
N ASP A 162 -20.70 1.73 -23.11
CA ASP A 162 -19.98 0.93 -24.11
C ASP A 162 -19.28 1.80 -25.16
N GLY A 163 -19.93 2.88 -25.60
CA GLY A 163 -19.34 3.84 -26.53
C GLY A 163 -18.20 4.71 -25.96
N LEU A 164 -17.99 4.68 -24.65
CA LEU A 164 -16.90 5.42 -23.98
C LEU A 164 -15.66 4.56 -23.76
N ARG A 165 -15.74 3.30 -24.09
CA ARG A 165 -14.62 2.36 -23.99
C ARG A 165 -13.63 2.59 -25.13
N MET A 166 -12.41 2.97 -24.79
CA MET A 166 -11.37 3.30 -25.76
C MET A 166 -10.50 2.07 -26.05
N SER A 167 -10.32 1.75 -27.34
CA SER A 167 -9.32 0.73 -27.73
C SER A 167 -7.91 1.32 -27.75
N PRO A 168 -6.85 0.50 -27.60
CA PRO A 168 -5.47 0.97 -27.66
C PRO A 168 -5.13 1.68 -28.98
N GLU A 169 -5.74 1.24 -30.09
CA GLU A 169 -5.56 1.83 -31.42
C GLU A 169 -6.20 3.21 -31.54
N ALA A 170 -7.24 3.50 -30.75
CA ALA A 170 -7.90 4.80 -30.72
C ALA A 170 -7.07 5.88 -30.01
N VAL A 171 -6.01 5.50 -29.27
CA VAL A 171 -5.08 6.46 -28.68
C VAL A 171 -4.27 7.11 -29.79
N GLN A 172 -4.57 8.37 -30.04
CA GLN A 172 -4.06 9.12 -31.20
C GLN A 172 -2.57 9.46 -31.06
N ALA A 173 -1.93 9.76 -32.20
CA ALA A 173 -0.50 10.03 -32.27
C ALA A 173 -0.08 11.31 -31.52
N ASP A 174 -0.95 12.32 -31.43
CA ASP A 174 -0.72 13.53 -30.65
C ASP A 174 -0.64 13.24 -29.15
N VAL A 175 -1.50 12.38 -28.62
CA VAL A 175 -1.41 11.90 -27.23
C VAL A 175 -0.10 11.14 -27.01
N ILE A 176 0.25 10.21 -27.91
CA ILE A 176 1.51 9.45 -27.81
C ILE A 176 2.72 10.38 -27.82
N SER A 177 2.70 11.42 -28.65
CA SER A 177 3.79 12.39 -28.74
C SER A 177 4.04 13.17 -27.44
N LEU A 178 3.06 13.26 -26.53
CA LEU A 178 3.23 13.85 -25.21
C LEU A 178 4.14 12.98 -24.30
N TYR A 179 4.14 11.67 -24.50
CA TYR A 179 4.93 10.70 -23.74
C TYR A 179 6.24 10.37 -24.43
N LEU A 180 6.18 10.23 -25.73
CA LEU A 180 7.23 9.77 -26.62
C LEU A 180 7.34 10.71 -27.82
N PRO A 181 8.03 11.86 -27.71
CA PRO A 181 8.16 12.81 -28.83
C PRO A 181 8.71 12.13 -30.09
N ASP A 182 9.65 11.21 -29.91
CA ASP A 182 10.35 10.49 -30.97
C ASP A 182 9.78 9.08 -31.26
N TRP A 183 8.49 8.83 -30.97
CA TRP A 183 7.88 7.51 -31.08
C TRP A 183 8.03 6.84 -32.45
N LYS A 184 8.21 7.61 -33.53
CA LYS A 184 8.44 7.13 -34.91
C LYS A 184 9.78 6.39 -35.07
N ARG A 185 10.74 6.60 -34.16
CA ARG A 185 12.02 5.89 -34.14
C ARG A 185 11.93 4.48 -33.56
N ILE A 186 10.78 4.13 -32.94
CA ILE A 186 10.56 2.83 -32.31
C ILE A 186 10.20 1.79 -33.36
N ASP A 187 11.00 0.74 -33.48
CA ASP A 187 10.65 -0.44 -34.29
C ASP A 187 9.59 -1.26 -33.55
N GLN A 188 8.33 -1.00 -33.87
CA GLN A 188 7.17 -1.63 -33.21
C GLN A 188 7.08 -3.17 -33.43
N LYS A 189 7.87 -3.73 -34.36
CA LYS A 189 7.95 -5.19 -34.54
C LYS A 189 8.86 -5.84 -33.51
N ARG A 190 9.85 -5.11 -32.99
CA ARG A 190 10.83 -5.58 -32.01
C ARG A 190 10.59 -5.05 -30.61
N ASP A 191 9.99 -3.88 -30.49
CA ASP A 191 9.76 -3.17 -29.23
C ASP A 191 8.25 -3.05 -28.93
N PRO A 192 7.71 -3.84 -28.02
CA PRO A 192 6.29 -3.83 -27.69
C PRO A 192 5.87 -2.64 -26.80
N ARG A 193 6.82 -1.84 -26.26
CA ARG A 193 6.56 -0.81 -25.24
C ARG A 193 5.59 0.27 -25.71
N LEU A 194 5.60 0.65 -26.99
CA LEU A 194 4.62 1.59 -27.53
C LEU A 194 3.19 1.01 -27.52
N GLY A 195 3.03 -0.26 -27.87
CA GLY A 195 1.74 -0.95 -27.80
C GLY A 195 1.24 -1.08 -26.36
N GLN A 196 2.13 -1.40 -25.42
CA GLN A 196 1.82 -1.46 -23.98
C GLN A 196 1.39 -0.09 -23.47
N LEU A 197 2.11 0.98 -23.82
CA LEU A 197 1.74 2.35 -23.41
C LEU A 197 0.33 2.72 -23.90
N ARG A 198 0.02 2.44 -25.17
CA ARG A 198 -1.34 2.67 -25.72
C ARG A 198 -2.42 1.93 -24.93
N LEU A 199 -2.16 0.68 -24.57
CA LEU A 199 -3.07 -0.15 -23.77
C LEU A 199 -3.32 0.46 -22.38
N PHE A 200 -2.25 0.88 -21.69
CA PHE A 200 -2.37 1.49 -20.36
C PHE A 200 -3.18 2.79 -20.43
N LEU A 201 -2.89 3.65 -21.40
CA LEU A 201 -3.63 4.90 -21.59
C LEU A 201 -5.10 4.68 -21.96
N ALA A 202 -5.39 3.73 -22.83
CA ALA A 202 -6.75 3.37 -23.21
C ALA A 202 -7.59 2.93 -22.01
N THR A 203 -6.97 2.23 -21.04
CA THR A 203 -7.62 1.82 -19.80
C THR A 203 -8.03 3.03 -18.96
N ASP A 204 -7.10 3.96 -18.70
CA ASP A 204 -7.39 5.15 -17.90
C ASP A 204 -8.42 6.06 -18.59
N PHE A 205 -8.34 6.24 -19.91
CA PHE A 205 -9.31 7.04 -20.65
C PHE A 205 -10.71 6.41 -20.66
N SER A 206 -10.79 5.08 -20.71
CA SER A 206 -12.06 4.37 -20.58
C SER A 206 -12.68 4.56 -19.19
N HIS A 207 -11.89 4.42 -18.11
CA HIS A 207 -12.35 4.65 -16.74
C HIS A 207 -12.78 6.12 -16.55
N GLN A 208 -12.01 7.07 -17.09
CA GLN A 208 -12.34 8.50 -17.09
C GLN A 208 -13.68 8.77 -17.76
N GLY A 209 -13.86 8.28 -18.98
CA GLY A 209 -15.10 8.46 -19.74
C GLY A 209 -16.31 7.90 -19.00
N ALA A 210 -16.19 6.67 -18.47
CA ALA A 210 -17.25 6.02 -17.71
C ALA A 210 -17.61 6.83 -16.45
N MET A 211 -16.62 7.26 -15.65
CA MET A 211 -16.87 8.02 -14.42
C MET A 211 -17.52 9.37 -14.72
N ILE A 212 -17.02 10.14 -15.69
CA ILE A 212 -17.65 11.42 -16.09
C ILE A 212 -19.08 11.20 -16.56
N GLY A 213 -19.31 10.18 -17.40
CA GLY A 213 -20.66 9.84 -17.86
C GLY A 213 -21.63 9.55 -16.72
N LEU A 214 -21.18 8.87 -15.68
CA LEU A 214 -21.97 8.58 -14.47
C LEU A 214 -22.19 9.82 -13.60
N LEU A 215 -21.14 10.60 -13.31
CA LEU A 215 -21.22 11.81 -12.49
C LEU A 215 -22.21 12.83 -13.07
N CYS A 216 -22.26 12.96 -14.40
CA CYS A 216 -23.16 13.90 -15.10
C CYS A 216 -24.59 13.38 -15.25
N SER A 217 -24.83 12.07 -15.19
CA SER A 217 -26.13 11.47 -15.53
C SER A 217 -26.91 10.91 -14.35
N ARG A 218 -26.31 10.78 -13.17
CA ARG A 218 -26.93 10.16 -12.00
C ARG A 218 -26.75 11.00 -10.74
N LYS A 219 -27.68 10.84 -9.79
CA LYS A 219 -27.46 11.30 -8.41
C LYS A 219 -26.46 10.38 -7.74
N TRP A 220 -25.62 10.95 -6.86
CA TRP A 220 -24.62 10.21 -6.13
C TRP A 220 -24.23 10.93 -4.85
N ASP A 221 -23.83 10.17 -3.84
CA ASP A 221 -23.21 10.64 -2.60
C ASP A 221 -21.72 10.31 -2.59
N PHE A 222 -21.35 9.11 -3.04
CA PHE A 222 -19.98 8.62 -3.12
C PHE A 222 -19.64 8.20 -4.55
N ALA A 223 -18.47 8.57 -5.03
CA ALA A 223 -17.94 8.11 -6.31
C ALA A 223 -16.49 7.67 -6.13
N ALA A 224 -16.13 6.50 -6.67
CA ALA A 224 -14.78 5.96 -6.62
C ALA A 224 -14.31 5.52 -8.00
N VAL A 225 -13.18 6.05 -8.46
CA VAL A 225 -12.56 5.66 -9.74
C VAL A 225 -11.09 5.33 -9.54
N ARG A 226 -10.60 4.27 -10.20
CA ARG A 226 -9.19 3.88 -10.16
C ARG A 226 -8.55 4.02 -11.53
N PHE A 227 -7.34 4.59 -11.55
CA PHE A 227 -6.47 4.72 -12.72
C PHE A 227 -5.24 3.83 -12.55
N PRO A 228 -5.16 2.67 -13.23
CA PRO A 228 -4.05 1.73 -13.08
C PRO A 228 -2.83 2.05 -13.94
N ALA A 229 -2.94 2.97 -14.91
CA ALA A 229 -1.90 3.16 -15.92
C ALA A 229 -0.55 3.58 -15.35
N LEU A 230 -0.48 4.47 -14.35
CA LEU A 230 0.81 4.91 -13.80
C LEU A 230 1.59 3.75 -13.18
N GLY A 231 0.93 2.80 -12.51
CA GLY A 231 1.57 1.60 -11.98
C GLY A 231 2.15 0.72 -13.09
N ALA A 232 1.34 0.43 -14.11
CA ALA A 232 1.77 -0.37 -15.26
C ALA A 232 2.88 0.33 -16.07
N ILE A 233 2.78 1.64 -16.27
CA ILE A 233 3.82 2.48 -16.90
C ILE A 233 5.10 2.46 -16.06
N SER A 234 5.01 2.57 -14.75
CA SER A 234 6.17 2.56 -13.85
C SER A 234 6.94 1.24 -13.93
N GLN A 235 6.24 0.11 -13.96
CA GLN A 235 6.86 -1.20 -14.09
C GLN A 235 7.74 -1.31 -15.36
N VAL A 236 7.34 -0.66 -16.46
CA VAL A 236 8.05 -0.73 -17.75
C VAL A 236 9.07 0.40 -17.90
N PHE A 237 8.73 1.62 -17.50
CA PHE A 237 9.47 2.81 -17.89
C PHE A 237 10.23 3.49 -16.75
N LEU A 238 10.09 3.07 -15.50
CA LEU A 238 10.81 3.66 -14.36
C LEU A 238 12.35 3.61 -14.50
N PRO A 239 12.96 2.56 -15.12
CA PRO A 239 14.40 2.54 -15.38
C PRO A 239 14.91 3.71 -16.24
N TYR A 240 14.04 4.26 -17.09
CA TYR A 240 14.35 5.38 -17.98
C TYR A 240 14.10 6.76 -17.36
N CYS A 241 13.60 6.83 -16.12
CA CYS A 241 13.41 8.11 -15.43
C CYS A 241 14.77 8.78 -15.16
N PRO A 242 14.94 10.11 -15.42
CA PRO A 242 16.20 10.83 -15.15
C PRO A 242 16.64 10.78 -13.66
N PRO A 243 17.96 10.80 -13.40
CA PRO A 243 19.11 10.73 -14.31
C PRO A 243 19.28 9.32 -14.91
N ARG A 244 19.95 9.18 -16.07
CA ARG A 244 20.16 7.88 -16.73
C ARG A 244 20.88 6.88 -15.81
N LEU A 245 20.38 5.66 -15.70
CA LEU A 245 21.03 4.58 -14.96
C LEU A 245 22.22 4.03 -15.77
N PRO A 246 23.32 3.57 -15.13
CA PRO A 246 24.54 3.15 -15.83
C PRO A 246 24.32 2.03 -16.86
N TRP A 247 23.36 1.13 -16.59
CA TRP A 247 23.06 -0.02 -17.48
C TRP A 247 21.99 0.26 -18.54
N VAL A 248 21.37 1.45 -18.52
CA VAL A 248 20.35 1.82 -19.51
C VAL A 248 21.04 2.40 -20.74
N PRO A 249 20.85 1.81 -21.94
CA PRO A 249 21.42 2.32 -23.18
C PRO A 249 20.94 3.75 -23.46
N GLU A 250 21.85 4.62 -23.87
CA GLU A 250 21.55 6.03 -24.13
C GLU A 250 20.44 6.22 -25.19
N PRO A 251 20.43 5.47 -26.33
CA PRO A 251 19.36 5.61 -27.31
C PRO A 251 17.96 5.28 -26.78
N GLU A 252 17.87 4.29 -25.86
CA GLU A 252 16.60 3.95 -25.22
C GLU A 252 16.22 5.01 -24.18
N PHE A 253 17.18 5.47 -23.39
CA PHE A 253 16.95 6.54 -22.42
C PHE A 253 16.38 7.79 -23.11
N ASP A 254 16.95 8.21 -24.22
CA ASP A 254 16.49 9.39 -24.96
C ASP A 254 15.05 9.25 -25.45
N ILE A 255 14.65 8.05 -25.86
CA ILE A 255 13.28 7.78 -26.30
C ILE A 255 12.29 7.79 -25.11
N TYR A 256 12.64 7.15 -23.98
CA TYR A 256 11.67 6.83 -22.93
C TYR A 256 11.72 7.72 -21.69
N ARG A 257 12.71 8.60 -21.55
CA ARG A 257 12.94 9.43 -20.34
C ARG A 257 11.78 10.32 -19.92
N HIS A 258 10.86 10.63 -20.84
CA HIS A 258 9.74 11.55 -20.58
C HIS A 258 8.45 10.84 -20.14
N VAL A 259 8.36 9.52 -20.25
CA VAL A 259 7.11 8.75 -20.10
C VAL A 259 6.47 8.91 -18.72
N ILE A 260 7.24 8.75 -17.64
CA ILE A 260 6.74 8.88 -16.26
C ILE A 260 6.20 10.30 -16.00
N ARG A 261 6.97 11.32 -16.37
CA ARG A 261 6.57 12.74 -16.22
C ARG A 261 5.28 13.04 -16.99
N ALA A 262 5.18 12.55 -18.23
CA ALA A 262 3.99 12.72 -19.04
C ALA A 262 2.77 12.00 -18.44
N ALA A 263 2.95 10.80 -17.85
CA ALA A 263 1.90 10.06 -17.18
C ALA A 263 1.35 10.84 -15.97
N CYS A 264 2.20 11.39 -15.12
CA CYS A 264 1.78 12.22 -14.00
C CYS A 264 0.99 13.46 -14.45
N ARG A 265 1.48 14.16 -15.48
CA ARG A 265 0.78 15.33 -16.08
C ARG A 265 -0.57 14.95 -16.67
N MET A 266 -0.68 13.77 -17.28
CA MET A 266 -1.95 13.29 -17.81
C MET A 266 -2.93 12.98 -16.68
N LEU A 267 -2.50 12.30 -15.62
CA LEU A 267 -3.34 12.05 -14.44
C LEU A 267 -3.86 13.36 -13.82
N ASP A 268 -3.06 14.40 -13.76
CA ASP A 268 -3.51 15.73 -13.30
C ASP A 268 -4.60 16.33 -14.18
N ARG A 269 -4.50 16.17 -15.53
CA ARG A 269 -5.53 16.60 -16.47
C ARG A 269 -6.83 15.81 -16.29
N LEU A 270 -6.73 14.49 -16.10
CA LEU A 270 -7.87 13.62 -15.82
C LEU A 270 -8.54 14.02 -14.49
N LEU A 271 -7.75 14.27 -13.45
CA LEU A 271 -8.22 14.75 -12.15
C LEU A 271 -8.97 16.08 -12.30
N GLN A 272 -8.41 17.04 -13.03
CA GLN A 272 -9.08 18.33 -13.26
C GLN A 272 -10.47 18.18 -13.89
N GLN A 273 -10.62 17.25 -14.86
CA GLN A 273 -11.90 16.99 -15.50
C GLN A 273 -12.90 16.34 -14.54
N LEU A 274 -12.45 15.38 -13.72
CA LEU A 274 -13.28 14.73 -12.70
C LEU A 274 -13.76 15.72 -11.63
N VAL A 275 -12.88 16.57 -11.14
CA VAL A 275 -13.22 17.60 -10.14
C VAL A 275 -14.28 18.56 -10.71
N ARG A 276 -14.14 18.95 -11.99
CA ARG A 276 -15.16 19.78 -12.67
C ARG A 276 -16.51 19.06 -12.79
N ALA A 277 -16.50 17.77 -13.17
CA ALA A 277 -17.72 16.97 -13.32
C ALA A 277 -18.40 16.71 -11.96
N ALA A 278 -17.64 16.51 -10.90
CA ALA A 278 -18.15 16.33 -9.54
C ALA A 278 -18.81 17.61 -8.98
N GLY A 279 -18.34 18.78 -9.43
CA GLY A 279 -18.84 20.09 -8.98
C GLY A 279 -18.17 20.58 -7.70
N LYS A 280 -18.32 21.90 -7.45
CA LYS A 280 -17.64 22.61 -6.37
C LYS A 280 -18.04 22.18 -4.94
N ASP A 281 -19.19 21.55 -4.79
CA ASP A 281 -19.73 21.14 -3.48
C ASP A 281 -19.34 19.70 -3.13
N ALA A 282 -18.57 19.02 -3.99
CA ALA A 282 -18.03 17.70 -3.71
C ALA A 282 -16.65 17.82 -3.04
N ALA A 283 -16.44 17.01 -2.00
CA ALA A 283 -15.09 16.75 -1.48
C ALA A 283 -14.36 15.79 -2.44
N VAL A 284 -13.04 15.93 -2.51
CA VAL A 284 -12.18 15.11 -3.36
C VAL A 284 -11.09 14.48 -2.52
N LEU A 285 -10.88 13.18 -2.70
CA LEU A 285 -9.80 12.41 -2.09
C LEU A 285 -8.98 11.73 -3.19
N VAL A 286 -7.71 12.08 -3.32
CA VAL A 286 -6.75 11.43 -4.23
C VAL A 286 -5.84 10.52 -3.41
N LEU A 287 -5.68 9.27 -3.85
CA LEU A 287 -5.04 8.25 -3.05
C LEU A 287 -4.20 7.30 -3.90
N SER A 288 -3.07 6.83 -3.36
CA SER A 288 -2.33 5.66 -3.85
C SER A 288 -2.00 4.72 -2.70
N GLY A 289 -2.14 3.42 -2.93
CA GLY A 289 -1.81 2.40 -1.92
C GLY A 289 -0.31 2.12 -1.78
N HIS A 290 0.51 2.48 -2.75
CA HIS A 290 1.97 2.36 -2.74
C HIS A 290 2.59 3.35 -3.70
N GLY A 291 3.87 3.61 -3.55
CA GLY A 291 4.66 4.44 -4.46
C GLY A 291 5.57 3.62 -5.36
N VAL A 292 6.66 4.26 -5.82
CA VAL A 292 7.65 3.65 -6.69
C VAL A 292 9.05 3.77 -6.10
N ARG A 293 9.87 2.75 -6.36
CA ARG A 293 11.30 2.72 -6.05
C ARG A 293 12.09 2.51 -7.32
N ARG A 294 13.01 3.39 -7.57
CA ARG A 294 13.88 3.27 -8.74
C ARG A 294 14.80 2.05 -8.60
N PRO A 295 14.94 1.21 -9.65
CA PRO A 295 15.80 0.04 -9.57
C PRO A 295 17.27 0.46 -9.40
N THR A 296 18.00 -0.24 -8.54
CA THR A 296 19.42 -0.01 -8.27
C THR A 296 20.35 -0.94 -9.08
N ALA A 297 19.77 -1.98 -9.68
CA ALA A 297 20.46 -2.96 -10.51
C ALA A 297 19.62 -3.31 -11.75
N PRO A 298 20.24 -3.81 -12.84
CA PRO A 298 19.50 -4.29 -13.99
C PRO A 298 18.61 -5.50 -13.59
N PRO A 299 17.45 -5.68 -14.24
CA PRO A 299 16.62 -6.85 -14.00
C PRO A 299 17.42 -8.13 -14.30
N PRO A 300 17.26 -9.20 -13.51
CA PRO A 300 17.99 -10.44 -13.75
C PRO A 300 17.64 -11.05 -15.11
N ALA A 301 18.65 -11.54 -15.82
CA ALA A 301 18.49 -12.13 -17.15
C ALA A 301 17.52 -13.34 -17.18
N SER A 302 17.32 -14.01 -16.03
CA SER A 302 16.40 -15.14 -15.88
C SER A 302 14.91 -14.76 -15.86
N GLY A 303 14.57 -13.47 -15.84
CA GLY A 303 13.18 -13.01 -15.68
C GLY A 303 12.52 -13.36 -14.33
N ARG A 304 13.29 -13.99 -13.42
CA ARG A 304 12.86 -14.40 -12.07
C ARG A 304 13.28 -13.41 -11.00
N GLY A 305 13.20 -12.09 -11.30
CA GLY A 305 13.40 -11.06 -10.30
C GLY A 305 12.17 -10.87 -9.43
N ASP A 306 12.36 -10.25 -8.27
CA ASP A 306 11.26 -9.74 -7.44
C ASP A 306 10.45 -8.74 -8.27
N ASN A 307 9.27 -9.16 -8.74
CA ASN A 307 8.37 -8.34 -9.54
C ASN A 307 7.90 -7.09 -8.79
N ASP A 308 8.13 -7.03 -7.48
CA ASP A 308 7.69 -5.94 -6.60
C ASP A 308 8.84 -5.01 -6.16
N ALA A 309 10.08 -5.29 -6.55
CA ALA A 309 11.27 -4.49 -6.18
C ALA A 309 11.18 -3.01 -6.60
N TRP A 310 10.36 -2.69 -7.61
CA TRP A 310 10.12 -1.32 -8.07
C TRP A 310 9.09 -0.57 -7.23
N LYS A 311 8.38 -1.24 -6.32
CA LYS A 311 7.37 -0.61 -5.46
C LYS A 311 8.01 0.00 -4.21
N SER A 312 7.55 1.19 -3.84
CA SER A 312 7.80 1.82 -2.55
C SER A 312 6.62 1.57 -1.62
N PRO A 313 6.84 1.34 -0.32
CA PRO A 313 5.74 1.13 0.60
C PRO A 313 4.87 2.37 0.82
N HIS A 314 5.32 3.56 0.45
CA HIS A 314 4.60 4.81 0.67
C HIS A 314 3.94 5.30 -0.62
N GLY A 315 2.61 5.36 -0.61
CA GLY A 315 1.80 6.05 -1.59
C GLY A 315 1.42 7.47 -1.14
N ILE A 316 0.38 8.03 -1.74
CA ILE A 316 -0.08 9.40 -1.46
C ILE A 316 -1.48 9.44 -0.86
N PHE A 317 -1.74 10.50 -0.11
CA PHE A 317 -3.06 10.95 0.34
C PHE A 317 -3.15 12.45 0.10
N ALA A 318 -4.21 12.92 -0.55
CA ALA A 318 -4.53 14.33 -0.66
C ALA A 318 -6.05 14.50 -0.70
N ALA A 319 -6.61 15.30 0.19
CA ALA A 319 -8.05 15.49 0.31
C ALA A 319 -8.40 16.96 0.45
N CYS A 320 -9.42 17.45 -0.24
CA CYS A 320 -9.89 18.80 -0.12
C CYS A 320 -11.41 18.92 -0.26
N GLY A 321 -11.95 20.09 0.06
CA GLY A 321 -13.37 20.41 -0.06
C GLY A 321 -14.11 20.30 1.28
N PRO A 322 -15.46 20.28 1.27
CA PRO A 322 -16.24 20.37 2.49
C PRO A 322 -15.88 19.33 3.54
N GLY A 323 -15.58 19.76 4.74
CA GLY A 323 -15.23 18.91 5.89
C GLY A 323 -13.74 18.60 6.06
N PHE A 324 -12.91 18.84 5.05
CA PHE A 324 -11.45 18.69 5.18
C PHE A 324 -10.80 20.00 5.65
N ALA A 325 -9.72 19.88 6.41
CA ALA A 325 -8.88 20.99 6.85
C ALA A 325 -8.09 21.57 5.67
N GLN A 326 -7.73 22.84 5.75
CA GLN A 326 -6.86 23.51 4.78
C GLN A 326 -5.42 23.47 5.28
N ASP A 327 -4.47 23.28 4.37
CA ASP A 327 -3.03 23.25 4.64
C ASP A 327 -2.67 22.33 5.82
N ALA A 328 -3.32 21.17 5.89
CA ALA A 328 -3.12 20.22 6.96
C ALA A 328 -2.24 19.05 6.51
N LEU A 329 -1.38 18.59 7.42
CA LEU A 329 -0.56 17.41 7.18
C LEU A 329 -1.16 16.18 7.87
N VAL A 330 -1.28 15.10 7.11
CA VAL A 330 -1.69 13.78 7.60
C VAL A 330 -0.44 12.94 7.80
N PHE A 331 -0.24 12.46 9.02
CA PHE A 331 0.98 11.78 9.41
C PHE A 331 0.76 10.29 9.65
N GLY A 332 1.69 9.46 9.16
CA GLY A 332 1.75 8.04 9.44
C GLY A 332 0.49 7.26 9.05
N ALA A 333 -0.25 7.75 8.06
CA ALA A 333 -1.43 7.09 7.55
C ALA A 333 -1.07 5.75 6.89
N THR A 334 -2.01 4.81 6.95
CA THR A 334 -1.95 3.54 6.25
C THR A 334 -3.18 3.36 5.36
N VAL A 335 -3.12 2.42 4.44
CA VAL A 335 -4.28 2.07 3.59
C VAL A 335 -5.50 1.61 4.41
N LEU A 336 -5.29 1.11 5.64
CA LEU A 336 -6.35 0.71 6.57
C LEU A 336 -7.18 1.90 7.08
N ASP A 337 -6.61 3.09 7.10
CA ASP A 337 -7.22 4.30 7.68
C ASP A 337 -8.25 4.95 6.74
N VAL A 338 -8.23 4.58 5.45
CA VAL A 338 -9.07 5.22 4.43
C VAL A 338 -10.54 4.94 4.65
N ALA A 339 -10.95 3.69 4.79
CA ALA A 339 -12.35 3.34 4.99
C ALA A 339 -12.94 3.95 6.29
N PRO A 340 -12.28 3.85 7.45
CA PRO A 340 -12.73 4.52 8.67
C PRO A 340 -12.88 6.03 8.50
N THR A 341 -11.93 6.68 7.80
CA THR A 341 -11.96 8.13 7.55
C THR A 341 -13.14 8.52 6.65
N VAL A 342 -13.39 7.78 5.57
CA VAL A 342 -14.51 8.03 4.66
C VAL A 342 -15.86 7.80 5.37
N LEU A 343 -16.02 6.72 6.13
CA LEU A 343 -17.24 6.45 6.90
C LEU A 343 -17.52 7.61 7.89
N THR A 344 -16.50 8.01 8.64
CA THR A 344 -16.61 9.13 9.60
C THR A 344 -16.92 10.43 8.90
N TRP A 345 -16.35 10.70 7.70
CA TRP A 345 -16.68 11.88 6.91
C TRP A 345 -18.17 11.94 6.55
N PHE A 346 -18.79 10.79 6.26
CA PHE A 346 -20.24 10.70 6.06
C PHE A 346 -21.06 10.75 7.37
N GLY A 347 -20.41 10.72 8.53
CA GLY A 347 -21.07 10.64 9.84
C GLY A 347 -21.58 9.24 10.17
N LEU A 348 -20.98 8.21 9.58
CA LEU A 348 -21.28 6.81 9.80
C LEU A 348 -20.30 6.20 10.80
N PRO A 349 -20.74 5.16 11.57
CA PRO A 349 -19.86 4.50 12.50
C PRO A 349 -18.79 3.68 11.79
N ILE A 350 -17.64 3.49 12.45
CA ILE A 350 -16.59 2.56 12.01
C ILE A 350 -16.77 1.21 12.69
N GLY A 351 -16.37 0.12 12.00
CA GLY A 351 -16.35 -1.22 12.61
C GLY A 351 -15.24 -1.34 13.66
N GLU A 352 -15.53 -1.98 14.79
CA GLU A 352 -14.49 -2.30 15.80
C GLU A 352 -13.47 -3.33 15.27
N ASP A 353 -13.87 -4.08 14.25
CA ASP A 353 -13.04 -5.04 13.52
C ASP A 353 -12.20 -4.41 12.40
N MET A 354 -12.25 -3.08 12.23
CA MET A 354 -11.33 -2.30 11.41
C MET A 354 -10.14 -1.85 12.26
N GLU A 355 -8.93 -2.22 11.86
CA GLU A 355 -7.70 -1.87 12.59
C GLU A 355 -7.27 -0.41 12.37
N GLY A 356 -7.70 0.20 11.26
CA GLY A 356 -7.35 1.56 10.89
C GLY A 356 -7.93 2.62 11.83
N ARG A 357 -7.23 3.74 11.95
CA ARG A 357 -7.72 4.93 12.66
C ARG A 357 -8.44 5.90 11.72
N VAL A 358 -9.23 6.77 12.27
CA VAL A 358 -9.73 7.95 11.53
C VAL A 358 -8.62 9.01 11.49
N LEU A 359 -8.35 9.55 10.31
CA LEU A 359 -7.35 10.60 10.10
C LEU A 359 -7.92 11.96 10.53
N LEU A 360 -8.07 12.15 11.84
CA LEU A 360 -8.74 13.30 12.44
C LEU A 360 -8.05 14.63 12.11
N GLU A 361 -6.74 14.63 11.94
CA GLU A 361 -5.93 15.77 11.54
C GLU A 361 -6.29 16.32 10.15
N GLY A 362 -6.89 15.48 9.30
CA GLY A 362 -7.37 15.88 7.98
C GLY A 362 -8.73 16.60 7.98
N PHE A 363 -9.43 16.68 9.12
CA PHE A 363 -10.74 17.32 9.20
C PHE A 363 -10.66 18.77 9.68
N ALA A 364 -11.44 19.65 9.06
CA ALA A 364 -11.55 21.06 9.50
C ALA A 364 -12.06 21.20 10.96
N LYS A 365 -12.90 20.27 11.38
CA LYS A 365 -13.36 20.10 12.75
C LYS A 365 -13.39 18.61 13.05
N ALA A 366 -12.67 18.18 14.09
CA ALA A 366 -12.64 16.77 14.48
C ALA A 366 -14.08 16.25 14.71
N PRO A 367 -14.52 15.26 13.92
CA PRO A 367 -15.84 14.66 14.07
C PRO A 367 -15.87 13.71 15.27
N GLU A 368 -17.07 13.47 15.77
CA GLU A 368 -17.28 12.37 16.71
C GLU A 368 -17.16 11.03 15.95
N VAL A 369 -16.40 10.11 16.51
CA VAL A 369 -16.17 8.78 15.92
C VAL A 369 -17.07 7.77 16.62
N ALA A 370 -18.20 7.46 15.99
CA ALA A 370 -19.09 6.38 16.43
C ALA A 370 -18.53 5.01 16.03
N ARG A 371 -18.85 3.96 16.77
CA ARG A 371 -18.42 2.57 16.49
C ARG A 371 -19.58 1.60 16.49
N VAL A 372 -19.44 0.54 15.69
CA VAL A 372 -20.31 -0.64 15.66
C VAL A 372 -19.42 -1.88 15.71
N PRO A 373 -19.91 -3.02 16.22
CA PRO A 373 -19.09 -4.24 16.30
C PRO A 373 -18.52 -4.66 14.95
N SER A 374 -19.35 -4.67 13.90
CA SER A 374 -18.97 -4.99 12.53
C SER A 374 -20.04 -4.55 11.54
N TRP A 375 -19.63 -4.22 10.31
CA TRP A 375 -20.53 -4.00 9.19
C TRP A 375 -21.01 -5.32 8.54
N GLU A 376 -20.40 -6.46 8.88
CA GLU A 376 -20.74 -7.81 8.41
C GLU A 376 -21.82 -8.54 9.24
N ALA A 377 -22.34 -7.94 10.31
CA ALA A 377 -23.24 -8.61 11.25
C ALA A 377 -24.49 -9.26 10.60
N ASP A 378 -24.95 -8.73 9.45
CA ASP A 378 -26.10 -9.28 8.71
C ASP A 378 -25.73 -10.37 7.68
N THR A 379 -24.44 -10.61 7.42
CA THR A 379 -23.99 -11.60 6.41
C THR A 379 -24.05 -13.05 6.90
N ALA A 380 -24.27 -13.27 8.19
CA ALA A 380 -24.49 -14.62 8.75
C ALA A 380 -25.72 -15.36 8.15
N LYS A 381 -26.55 -14.68 7.35
CA LYS A 381 -27.71 -15.27 6.66
C LYS A 381 -27.49 -15.57 5.17
N VAL A 382 -26.43 -15.07 4.57
CA VAL A 382 -25.98 -15.54 3.26
C VAL A 382 -24.95 -16.65 3.55
N SER A 383 -25.44 -17.83 3.92
CA SER A 383 -24.67 -19.05 3.67
C SER A 383 -24.22 -18.96 2.23
N PRO A 384 -22.92 -18.99 1.92
CA PRO A 384 -22.53 -19.31 0.57
C PRO A 384 -23.23 -20.64 0.32
N THR A 385 -24.19 -20.68 -0.61
CA THR A 385 -24.40 -21.90 -1.37
C THR A 385 -22.99 -22.36 -1.66
N ALA A 386 -22.64 -23.52 -1.19
CA ALA A 386 -21.33 -24.12 -1.22
C ALA A 386 -20.73 -24.08 -2.63
N ALA A 387 -20.36 -22.90 -3.10
CA ALA A 387 -19.29 -22.69 -4.05
C ALA A 387 -18.04 -22.79 -3.18
N GLU A 388 -17.83 -24.04 -2.75
CA GLU A 388 -16.59 -24.70 -2.45
C GLU A 388 -15.49 -23.75 -1.96
N ALA A 389 -15.27 -23.75 -0.63
CA ALA A 389 -13.91 -23.58 -0.17
C ALA A 389 -13.03 -24.42 -1.12
N PRO A 390 -11.94 -23.90 -1.71
CA PRO A 390 -11.04 -24.71 -2.50
C PRO A 390 -10.30 -25.65 -1.56
N GLY A 391 -10.97 -26.71 -1.15
CA GLY A 391 -10.46 -27.79 -0.31
C GLY A 391 -10.18 -29.06 -1.11
N GLY A 392 -10.28 -28.99 -2.45
CA GLY A 392 -9.79 -30.03 -3.36
C GLY A 392 -8.34 -29.80 -3.70
N ALA A 393 -7.56 -30.87 -3.83
CA ALA A 393 -6.20 -30.77 -4.39
C ALA A 393 -6.25 -30.01 -5.73
N PRO A 394 -5.31 -29.06 -5.99
CA PRO A 394 -5.34 -28.25 -7.19
C PRO A 394 -5.35 -29.12 -8.44
N SER A 395 -6.29 -28.86 -9.33
CA SER A 395 -6.60 -29.68 -10.51
C SER A 395 -5.50 -29.64 -11.60
N SER A 396 -4.54 -28.72 -11.48
CA SER A 396 -3.42 -28.57 -12.44
C SER A 396 -2.19 -27.96 -11.78
N PRO A 397 -0.99 -28.12 -12.37
CA PRO A 397 0.24 -27.45 -11.90
C PRO A 397 0.12 -25.92 -11.85
N ALA A 398 -0.63 -25.32 -12.78
CA ALA A 398 -0.88 -23.88 -12.81
C ALA A 398 -1.76 -23.44 -11.62
N ALA A 399 -2.84 -24.17 -11.35
CA ALA A 399 -3.70 -23.92 -10.18
C ALA A 399 -2.93 -24.08 -8.86
N ALA A 400 -2.07 -25.12 -8.77
CA ALA A 400 -1.18 -25.30 -7.63
C ALA A 400 -0.20 -24.14 -7.43
N ARG A 401 0.32 -23.58 -8.51
CA ARG A 401 1.19 -22.38 -8.44
C ARG A 401 0.42 -21.17 -7.92
N LEU A 402 -0.76 -20.88 -8.46
CA LEU A 402 -1.60 -19.75 -8.02
C LEU A 402 -2.00 -19.87 -6.57
N GLN A 403 -2.38 -21.09 -6.12
CA GLN A 403 -2.71 -21.32 -4.71
C GLN A 403 -1.51 -21.01 -3.81
N ARG A 404 -0.31 -21.46 -4.16
CA ARG A 404 0.92 -21.18 -3.41
C ARG A 404 1.25 -19.68 -3.33
N GLU A 405 1.10 -18.96 -4.44
CA GLU A 405 1.30 -17.50 -4.46
C GLU A 405 0.26 -16.79 -3.57
N SER A 406 -0.99 -17.25 -3.59
CA SER A 406 -2.05 -16.76 -2.69
C SER A 406 -1.75 -17.07 -1.23
N ASP A 407 -1.31 -18.29 -0.90
CA ASP A 407 -0.96 -18.71 0.46
C ASP A 407 0.26 -17.93 0.99
N TRP A 408 1.25 -17.68 0.13
CA TRP A 408 2.38 -16.83 0.47
C TRP A 408 1.94 -15.40 0.82
N ASN A 409 1.08 -14.80 -0.01
CA ASN A 409 0.53 -13.48 0.24
C ASN A 409 -0.32 -13.43 1.52
N LEU A 410 -1.08 -14.49 1.79
CA LEU A 410 -1.84 -14.64 3.03
C LEU A 410 -0.92 -14.70 4.26
N ALA A 411 0.13 -15.50 4.19
CA ALA A 411 1.13 -15.59 5.26
C ALA A 411 1.81 -14.24 5.53
N GLN A 412 2.19 -13.50 4.48
CA GLN A 412 2.72 -12.14 4.62
C GLN A 412 1.73 -11.19 5.31
N SER A 413 0.44 -11.29 4.98
CA SER A 413 -0.60 -10.48 5.64
C SER A 413 -0.75 -10.80 7.13
N TYR A 414 -0.63 -12.07 7.53
CA TYR A 414 -0.61 -12.45 8.94
C TYR A 414 0.64 -11.92 9.65
N LEU A 415 1.81 -12.03 9.03
CA LEU A 415 3.07 -11.52 9.61
C LEU A 415 3.03 -9.99 9.79
N ASP A 416 2.50 -9.26 8.81
CA ASP A 416 2.34 -7.81 8.88
C ASP A 416 1.39 -7.38 10.01
N ALA A 417 0.39 -8.22 10.31
CA ALA A 417 -0.50 -8.03 11.46
C ALA A 417 0.09 -8.53 12.80
N GLY A 418 1.32 -9.04 12.84
CA GLY A 418 1.93 -9.66 14.02
C GLY A 418 1.29 -10.97 14.46
N ARG A 419 0.50 -11.62 13.58
CA ARG A 419 -0.24 -12.87 13.86
C ARG A 419 0.59 -14.11 13.52
N CYS A 420 1.73 -14.27 14.19
CA CYS A 420 2.68 -15.35 13.91
C CYS A 420 2.06 -16.75 14.09
N GLU A 421 1.16 -16.94 15.07
CA GLU A 421 0.48 -18.23 15.26
C GLU A 421 -0.37 -18.63 14.05
N ALA A 422 -1.00 -17.66 13.38
CA ALA A 422 -1.80 -17.91 12.18
C ALA A 422 -0.94 -18.07 10.93
N ALA A 423 0.20 -17.38 10.86
CA ALA A 423 1.15 -17.47 9.75
C ALA A 423 1.90 -18.81 9.72
N LEU A 424 2.27 -19.34 10.90
CA LEU A 424 3.14 -20.51 11.04
C LEU A 424 2.68 -21.73 10.23
N PRO A 425 1.44 -22.24 10.36
CA PRO A 425 1.01 -23.44 9.63
C PRO A 425 1.06 -23.24 8.11
N VAL A 426 0.76 -22.05 7.61
CA VAL A 426 0.82 -21.73 6.17
C VAL A 426 2.27 -21.73 5.70
N LEU A 427 3.17 -21.11 6.46
CA LEU A 427 4.60 -21.07 6.15
C LEU A 427 5.23 -22.47 6.19
N GLU A 428 4.90 -23.31 7.18
CA GLU A 428 5.38 -24.68 7.27
C GLU A 428 4.91 -25.54 6.09
N GLN A 429 3.65 -25.37 5.66
CA GLN A 429 3.13 -26.08 4.49
C GLN A 429 3.89 -25.67 3.22
N LEU A 430 4.12 -24.39 3.01
CA LEU A 430 4.88 -23.86 1.88
C LEU A 430 6.34 -24.32 1.93
N PHE A 431 6.97 -24.31 3.10
CA PHE A 431 8.36 -24.72 3.27
C PHE A 431 8.60 -26.19 2.95
N ARG A 432 7.69 -27.09 3.35
CA ARG A 432 7.76 -28.52 2.97
C ARG A 432 7.76 -28.73 1.46
N ALA A 433 7.07 -27.83 0.73
CA ALA A 433 6.97 -27.91 -0.73
C ALA A 433 8.13 -27.22 -1.46
N PHE A 434 8.76 -26.20 -0.85
CA PHE A 434 9.75 -25.33 -1.49
C PHE A 434 10.84 -24.87 -0.50
N PRO A 435 11.62 -25.80 0.06
CA PRO A 435 12.65 -25.46 1.04
C PRO A 435 13.80 -24.61 0.47
N GLU A 436 13.92 -24.55 -0.86
CA GLU A 436 14.94 -23.77 -1.57
C GLU A 436 14.60 -22.26 -1.70
N ARG A 437 13.36 -21.85 -1.34
CA ARG A 437 12.97 -20.44 -1.44
C ARG A 437 13.45 -19.65 -0.24
N VAL A 438 14.47 -18.83 -0.47
CA VAL A 438 15.15 -18.02 0.57
C VAL A 438 14.17 -17.12 1.33
N GLU A 439 13.26 -16.42 0.62
CA GLU A 439 12.29 -15.51 1.24
C GLU A 439 11.34 -16.24 2.18
N LEU A 440 10.91 -17.44 1.78
CA LEU A 440 10.03 -18.29 2.58
C LEU A 440 10.74 -18.80 3.83
N CYS A 441 11.98 -19.29 3.68
CA CYS A 441 12.80 -19.75 4.81
C CYS A 441 13.05 -18.59 5.79
N GLN A 442 13.32 -17.38 5.30
CA GLN A 442 13.49 -16.20 6.15
C GLN A 442 12.20 -15.85 6.91
N ALA A 443 11.04 -15.88 6.25
CA ALA A 443 9.76 -15.61 6.89
C ALA A 443 9.41 -16.65 7.95
N LEU A 444 9.62 -17.94 7.66
CA LEU A 444 9.43 -19.04 8.61
C LEU A 444 10.35 -18.89 9.82
N PHE A 445 11.65 -18.66 9.59
CA PHE A 445 12.63 -18.42 10.64
C PHE A 445 12.22 -17.26 11.57
N GLN A 446 11.80 -16.12 11.00
CA GLN A 446 11.35 -14.97 11.78
C GLN A 446 10.09 -15.29 12.60
N CYS A 447 9.14 -16.00 11.99
CA CYS A 447 7.91 -16.44 12.64
C CYS A 447 8.21 -17.36 13.83
N GLN A 448 9.10 -18.34 13.65
CA GLN A 448 9.55 -19.26 14.69
C GLN A 448 10.29 -18.54 15.83
N LEU A 449 11.15 -17.56 15.52
CA LEU A 449 11.79 -16.72 16.53
C LEU A 449 10.78 -15.90 17.33
N ALA A 450 9.78 -15.31 16.69
CA ALA A 450 8.74 -14.54 17.35
C ALA A 450 7.89 -15.39 18.30
N LEU A 451 7.69 -16.67 17.97
CA LEU A 451 6.98 -17.67 18.79
C LEU A 451 7.87 -18.41 19.78
N CYS A 452 9.14 -18.01 19.92
CA CYS A 452 10.13 -18.66 20.77
C CYS A 452 10.37 -20.15 20.47
N LYS A 453 10.11 -20.60 19.23
CA LYS A 453 10.38 -21.95 18.74
C LYS A 453 11.84 -22.08 18.29
N LEU A 454 12.77 -22.07 19.26
CA LEU A 454 14.20 -21.89 19.00
C LEU A 454 14.89 -23.11 18.38
N ALA A 455 14.35 -24.32 18.58
CA ALA A 455 14.85 -25.54 17.97
C ALA A 455 14.55 -25.55 16.48
N GLU A 456 13.26 -25.36 16.14
CA GLU A 456 12.77 -25.30 14.76
C GLU A 456 13.42 -24.13 13.98
N ALA A 457 13.59 -22.98 14.65
CA ALA A 457 14.28 -21.84 14.04
C ALA A 457 15.76 -22.16 13.74
N SER A 458 16.43 -22.98 14.56
CA SER A 458 17.81 -23.42 14.28
C SER A 458 17.87 -24.31 13.03
N GLU A 459 16.96 -25.29 12.90
CA GLU A 459 16.87 -26.18 11.74
C GLU A 459 16.56 -25.40 10.47
N THR A 460 15.59 -24.47 10.52
CA THR A 460 15.25 -23.60 9.39
C THR A 460 16.42 -22.71 8.98
N LEU A 461 17.20 -22.22 9.96
CA LEU A 461 18.40 -21.42 9.68
C LEU A 461 19.49 -22.24 8.99
N ASP A 462 19.69 -23.50 9.38
CA ASP A 462 20.71 -24.35 8.75
C ASP A 462 20.39 -24.54 7.26
N VAL A 463 19.13 -24.83 6.90
CA VAL A 463 18.68 -24.91 5.49
C VAL A 463 18.89 -23.56 4.77
N LEU A 464 18.56 -22.45 5.43
CA LEU A 464 18.70 -21.12 4.84
C LEU A 464 20.16 -20.76 4.57
N LEU A 465 21.07 -21.17 5.46
CA LEU A 465 22.52 -20.91 5.33
C LEU A 465 23.18 -21.71 4.21
N GLU A 466 22.62 -22.84 3.81
CA GLU A 466 23.07 -23.59 2.62
C GLU A 466 22.74 -22.83 1.33
N ALA A 467 21.63 -22.10 1.31
CA ALA A 467 21.17 -21.36 0.13
C ALA A 467 21.76 -19.94 0.01
N ILE A 468 22.24 -19.37 1.13
CA ILE A 468 22.76 -18.00 1.18
C ILE A 468 24.30 -18.01 1.26
N PRO A 469 25.01 -17.24 0.39
CA PRO A 469 26.46 -17.10 0.48
C PRO A 469 26.91 -16.56 1.84
N SER A 470 28.11 -16.94 2.25
CA SER A 470 28.77 -16.35 3.43
C SER A 470 28.86 -14.83 3.26
N GLY A 471 28.46 -14.06 4.27
CA GLY A 471 28.48 -12.61 4.22
C GLY A 471 27.55 -11.96 5.22
N VAL A 472 27.14 -10.73 4.94
CA VAL A 472 26.31 -9.91 5.84
C VAL A 472 25.05 -10.66 6.28
N TRP A 473 24.30 -11.25 5.33
CA TRP A 473 23.04 -11.94 5.62
C TRP A 473 23.19 -13.12 6.56
N SER A 474 24.19 -13.98 6.32
CA SER A 474 24.44 -15.14 7.20
C SER A 474 24.83 -14.72 8.62
N LEU A 475 25.62 -13.64 8.77
CA LEU A 475 26.00 -13.08 10.06
C LEU A 475 24.79 -12.51 10.82
N LEU A 476 23.92 -11.74 10.14
CA LEU A 476 22.73 -11.14 10.75
C LEU A 476 21.74 -12.21 11.23
N LEU A 477 21.45 -13.22 10.42
CA LEU A 477 20.52 -14.30 10.76
C LEU A 477 21.05 -15.12 11.96
N ARG A 478 22.33 -15.45 11.96
CA ARG A 478 22.99 -16.10 13.11
C ARG A 478 22.92 -15.24 14.37
N ALA A 479 23.15 -13.92 14.24
CA ALA A 479 23.06 -12.99 15.36
C ALA A 479 21.63 -12.93 15.94
N GLU A 480 20.60 -12.94 15.10
CA GLU A 480 19.20 -12.99 15.54
C GLU A 480 18.90 -14.23 16.38
N LEU A 481 19.32 -15.41 15.91
CA LEU A 481 19.15 -16.67 16.66
C LEU A 481 19.93 -16.67 17.97
N ARG A 482 21.19 -16.21 17.96
CA ARG A 482 22.00 -16.12 19.19
C ARG A 482 21.40 -15.17 20.22
N LEU A 483 20.87 -14.04 19.74
CA LEU A 483 20.18 -13.09 20.60
C LEU A 483 18.89 -13.68 21.20
N ALA A 484 18.12 -14.42 20.40
CA ALA A 484 16.90 -15.11 20.86
C ALA A 484 17.22 -16.22 21.89
N LYS A 485 18.37 -16.90 21.75
CA LYS A 485 18.90 -17.88 22.73
C LYS A 485 19.53 -17.22 23.96
N GLY A 486 19.48 -15.88 24.12
CA GLY A 486 20.06 -15.15 25.24
C GLY A 486 21.60 -14.99 25.18
N GLN A 487 22.24 -15.40 24.09
CA GLN A 487 23.68 -15.37 23.88
C GLN A 487 24.14 -13.99 23.35
N SER A 488 23.88 -12.93 24.11
CA SER A 488 24.10 -11.54 23.68
C SER A 488 25.55 -11.22 23.32
N GLY A 489 26.54 -11.84 23.98
CA GLY A 489 27.97 -11.63 23.68
C GLY A 489 28.37 -12.16 22.30
N GLU A 490 27.85 -13.32 21.90
CA GLU A 490 28.10 -13.91 20.60
C GLU A 490 27.32 -13.16 19.51
N ALA A 491 26.06 -12.79 19.77
CA ALA A 491 25.26 -11.94 18.87
C ALA A 491 25.97 -10.61 18.59
N ARG A 492 26.53 -9.95 19.61
CA ARG A 492 27.29 -8.70 19.46
C ARG A 492 28.50 -8.86 18.54
N ARG A 493 29.28 -9.92 18.68
CA ARG A 493 30.43 -10.20 17.79
C ARG A 493 30.00 -10.33 16.35
N LEU A 494 28.94 -11.10 16.08
CA LEU A 494 28.39 -11.31 14.74
C LEU A 494 27.85 -10.01 14.11
N VAL A 495 27.19 -9.17 14.92
CA VAL A 495 26.66 -7.86 14.50
C VAL A 495 27.81 -6.91 14.10
N HIS A 496 28.89 -6.85 14.87
CA HIS A 496 30.06 -6.04 14.52
C HIS A 496 30.73 -6.55 13.25
N GLN A 497 30.89 -7.86 13.09
CA GLN A 497 31.40 -8.44 11.83
C GLN A 497 30.51 -8.08 10.63
N ALA A 498 29.19 -8.13 10.78
CA ALA A 498 28.26 -7.74 9.71
C ALA A 498 28.37 -6.24 9.35
N ARG A 499 28.54 -5.37 10.36
CA ARG A 499 28.74 -3.93 10.17
C ARG A 499 30.05 -3.64 9.44
N ASP A 500 31.14 -4.32 9.81
CA ASP A 500 32.47 -4.10 9.21
C ASP A 500 32.53 -4.53 7.73
N LEU A 501 31.51 -5.26 7.24
CA LEU A 501 31.31 -5.55 5.82
C LEU A 501 30.57 -4.41 5.06
N HIS A 502 30.26 -3.31 5.71
CA HIS A 502 29.60 -2.13 5.14
C HIS A 502 28.37 -2.46 4.27
N PRO A 503 27.29 -3.00 4.87
CA PRO A 503 26.11 -3.37 4.12
C PRO A 503 25.48 -2.15 3.45
N SER A 504 25.23 -2.25 2.13
CA SER A 504 24.55 -1.23 1.34
C SER A 504 23.10 -1.60 0.96
N HIS A 505 22.71 -2.84 1.18
CA HIS A 505 21.35 -3.29 0.90
C HIS A 505 20.39 -2.81 1.99
N PRO A 506 19.27 -2.12 1.66
CA PRO A 506 18.36 -1.52 2.63
C PRO A 506 17.85 -2.50 3.70
N ASP A 507 17.47 -3.72 3.30
CA ASP A 507 16.97 -4.72 4.24
C ASP A 507 18.04 -5.26 5.19
N ALA A 508 19.29 -5.39 4.71
CA ALA A 508 20.41 -5.76 5.57
C ALA A 508 20.71 -4.65 6.59
N MET A 509 20.69 -3.38 6.17
CA MET A 509 20.85 -2.22 7.06
C MET A 509 19.72 -2.16 8.10
N ARG A 510 18.49 -2.42 7.69
CA ARG A 510 17.33 -2.47 8.59
C ARG A 510 17.48 -3.56 9.65
N ARG A 511 17.86 -4.78 9.27
CA ARG A 511 18.11 -5.89 10.20
C ARG A 511 19.26 -5.59 11.15
N LEU A 512 20.36 -5.07 10.63
CA LEU A 512 21.50 -4.64 11.42
C LEU A 512 21.09 -3.58 12.46
N GLY A 513 20.32 -2.56 12.03
CA GLY A 513 19.80 -1.52 12.92
C GLY A 513 18.92 -2.07 14.05
N LEU A 514 18.02 -3.02 13.75
CA LEU A 514 17.20 -3.68 14.76
C LEU A 514 18.05 -4.48 15.77
N LEU A 515 19.08 -5.16 15.32
CA LEU A 515 20.00 -5.90 16.20
C LEU A 515 20.82 -4.95 17.09
N LEU A 516 21.35 -3.86 16.53
CA LEU A 516 22.07 -2.83 17.29
C LEU A 516 21.15 -2.18 18.35
N LEU A 517 19.88 -1.89 17.99
CA LEU A 517 18.87 -1.39 18.91
C LEU A 517 18.62 -2.36 20.08
N ARG A 518 18.44 -3.65 19.79
CA ARG A 518 18.21 -4.70 20.80
C ARG A 518 19.43 -4.94 21.68
N LEU A 519 20.64 -4.83 21.12
CA LEU A 519 21.92 -4.95 21.83
C LEU A 519 22.30 -3.66 22.57
N ARG A 520 21.56 -2.57 22.38
CA ARG A 520 21.80 -1.23 22.97
C ARG A 520 23.15 -0.63 22.55
N GLU A 521 23.53 -0.84 21.31
CA GLU A 521 24.77 -0.30 20.69
C GLU A 521 24.47 1.06 20.05
N TRP A 522 24.38 2.11 20.88
CA TRP A 522 23.80 3.41 20.49
C TRP A 522 24.64 4.17 19.46
N THR A 523 25.98 4.17 19.60
CA THR A 523 26.84 4.89 18.65
C THR A 523 26.85 4.23 17.27
N PRO A 524 27.08 2.91 17.14
CA PRO A 524 26.95 2.22 15.86
C PRO A 524 25.55 2.34 15.23
N LEU A 525 24.51 2.33 16.08
CA LEU A 525 23.13 2.53 15.60
C LEU A 525 22.92 3.91 14.98
N ALA A 526 23.42 4.98 15.61
CA ALA A 526 23.30 6.33 15.09
C ALA A 526 24.07 6.51 13.76
N GLU A 527 25.26 5.91 13.65
CA GLU A 527 26.06 5.94 12.41
C GLU A 527 25.31 5.24 11.28
N LEU A 528 24.87 4.00 11.49
CA LEU A 528 24.12 3.22 10.52
C LEU A 528 22.80 3.92 10.11
N ALA A 529 22.09 4.50 11.07
CA ALA A 529 20.85 5.23 10.80
C ALA A 529 21.08 6.42 9.87
N ARG A 530 22.14 7.22 10.10
CA ARG A 530 22.50 8.34 9.21
C ARG A 530 22.87 7.88 7.81
N GLU A 531 23.57 6.74 7.68
CA GLU A 531 23.90 6.14 6.39
C GLU A 531 22.63 5.66 5.66
N ALA A 532 21.73 4.97 6.38
CA ALA A 532 20.46 4.51 5.82
C ALA A 532 19.59 5.67 5.33
N LEU A 533 19.52 6.78 6.10
CA LEU A 533 18.75 7.97 5.74
C LEU A 533 19.32 8.74 4.54
N LYS A 534 20.62 8.61 4.26
CA LYS A 534 21.20 9.14 3.00
C LYS A 534 20.74 8.35 1.77
N LEU A 535 20.45 7.06 1.94
CA LEU A 535 19.95 6.19 0.86
C LEU A 535 18.43 6.32 0.70
N ASP A 536 17.69 6.36 1.80
CA ASP A 536 16.24 6.53 1.82
C ASP A 536 15.81 7.32 3.06
N GLU A 537 15.46 8.58 2.87
CA GLU A 537 14.95 9.45 3.94
C GLU A 537 13.60 9.01 4.53
N ASN A 538 12.87 8.13 3.82
CA ASN A 538 11.59 7.59 4.24
C ASN A 538 11.71 6.21 4.92
N GLU A 539 12.84 5.90 5.54
CA GLU A 539 13.03 4.67 6.31
C GLU A 539 12.68 4.90 7.81
N PRO A 540 11.48 4.48 8.28
CA PRO A 540 11.01 4.80 9.63
C PRO A 540 11.86 4.16 10.74
N LEU A 541 12.45 2.97 10.49
CA LEU A 541 13.31 2.31 11.48
C LEU A 541 14.66 3.02 11.65
N ALA A 542 15.16 3.65 10.59
CA ALA A 542 16.38 4.46 10.71
C ALA A 542 16.12 5.72 11.55
N TRP A 543 15.00 6.41 11.35
CA TRP A 543 14.59 7.53 12.20
C TRP A 543 14.39 7.10 13.66
N LEU A 544 13.74 5.94 13.91
CA LEU A 544 13.60 5.39 15.26
C LEU A 544 14.96 5.09 15.91
N GLY A 545 15.87 4.46 15.16
CA GLY A 545 17.23 4.16 15.65
C GLY A 545 18.00 5.42 16.01
N LEU A 546 17.90 6.45 15.17
CA LEU A 546 18.51 7.76 15.41
C LEU A 546 17.91 8.43 16.67
N ALA A 547 16.57 8.43 16.80
CA ALA A 547 15.88 8.99 17.94
C ALA A 547 16.29 8.33 19.27
N GLU A 548 16.34 7.00 19.34
CA GLU A 548 16.77 6.29 20.55
C GLU A 548 18.24 6.58 20.89
N ALA A 549 19.12 6.61 19.88
CA ALA A 549 20.53 6.93 20.08
C ALA A 549 20.73 8.36 20.60
N GLN A 550 20.05 9.36 20.02
CA GLN A 550 20.09 10.76 20.45
C GLN A 550 19.55 10.94 21.88
N LEU A 551 18.46 10.23 22.21
CA LEU A 551 17.92 10.28 23.58
C LEU A 551 18.92 9.75 24.61
N ARG A 552 19.68 8.71 24.27
CA ARG A 552 20.75 8.15 25.11
C ARG A 552 21.98 9.07 25.21
N GLN A 553 22.23 9.85 24.18
CA GLN A 553 23.26 10.89 24.15
C GLN A 553 22.85 12.18 24.87
N ARG A 554 21.67 12.22 25.51
CA ARG A 554 21.10 13.38 26.20
C ARG A 554 20.79 14.55 25.28
N LEU A 555 20.35 14.25 24.06
CA LEU A 555 19.91 15.19 23.04
C LEU A 555 18.38 15.05 22.84
N PRO A 556 17.55 15.45 23.84
CA PRO A 556 16.11 15.14 23.80
C PRO A 556 15.34 15.92 22.74
N ALA A 557 15.79 17.10 22.33
CA ALA A 557 15.12 17.88 21.27
C ALA A 557 15.29 17.22 19.90
N GLU A 558 16.51 16.78 19.58
CA GLU A 558 16.80 16.06 18.36
C GLU A 558 16.11 14.69 18.34
N ALA A 559 16.06 14.00 19.50
CA ALA A 559 15.35 12.73 19.63
C ALA A 559 13.84 12.89 19.43
N GLU A 560 13.24 13.99 19.89
CA GLU A 560 11.83 14.33 19.63
C GLU A 560 11.59 14.48 18.12
N GLU A 561 12.42 15.27 17.42
CA GLU A 561 12.30 15.47 15.97
C GLU A 561 12.41 14.15 15.20
N ALA A 562 13.44 13.35 15.50
CA ALA A 562 13.64 12.07 14.84
C ALA A 562 12.49 11.08 15.13
N ALA A 563 11.96 11.04 16.36
CA ALA A 563 10.82 10.21 16.71
C ALA A 563 9.54 10.66 15.99
N LEU A 564 9.31 11.97 15.86
CA LEU A 564 8.20 12.50 15.08
C LEU A 564 8.31 12.17 13.59
N ARG A 565 9.53 12.19 13.02
CA ARG A 565 9.78 11.72 11.65
C ARG A 565 9.43 10.24 11.49
N ALA A 566 9.87 9.38 12.43
CA ALA A 566 9.54 7.95 12.42
C ALA A 566 8.02 7.73 12.47
N ILE A 567 7.30 8.43 13.36
CA ILE A 567 5.84 8.37 13.50
C ILE A 567 5.14 8.90 12.25
N GLY A 568 5.67 9.97 11.66
CA GLY A 568 5.15 10.56 10.42
C GLY A 568 5.21 9.61 9.22
N LEU A 569 6.14 8.68 9.23
CA LEU A 569 6.28 7.63 8.21
C LEU A 569 5.48 6.37 8.56
N ASN A 570 5.39 6.02 9.84
CA ASN A 570 4.64 4.86 10.32
C ASN A 570 4.05 5.14 11.71
N TYR A 571 2.78 5.54 11.77
CA TYR A 571 2.07 5.78 13.02
C TYR A 571 1.96 4.54 13.90
N TYR A 572 1.82 3.36 13.30
CA TYR A 572 1.61 2.09 13.99
C TYR A 572 2.91 1.46 14.51
N GLN A 573 3.94 2.28 14.78
CA GLN A 573 5.21 1.85 15.36
C GLN A 573 5.28 2.21 16.85
N PRO A 574 4.92 1.30 17.79
CA PRO A 574 4.80 1.61 19.21
C PRO A 574 6.09 2.13 19.84
N GLN A 575 7.25 1.62 19.41
CA GLN A 575 8.56 2.06 19.91
C GLN A 575 8.83 3.53 19.62
N ALA A 576 8.39 4.05 18.48
CA ALA A 576 8.57 5.46 18.14
C ALA A 576 7.80 6.37 19.11
N HIS A 577 6.55 6.02 19.45
CA HIS A 577 5.77 6.73 20.46
C HIS A 577 6.41 6.63 21.85
N PHE A 578 7.04 5.50 22.19
CA PHE A 578 7.75 5.34 23.46
C PHE A 578 8.98 6.23 23.55
N VAL A 579 9.78 6.30 22.48
CA VAL A 579 10.95 7.20 22.41
C VAL A 579 10.51 8.65 22.45
N LEU A 580 9.47 9.03 21.70
CA LEU A 580 8.88 10.37 21.73
C LEU A 580 8.46 10.75 23.15
N ALA A 581 7.69 9.91 23.83
CA ALA A 581 7.25 10.20 25.20
C ALA A 581 8.43 10.42 26.16
N ARG A 582 9.48 9.61 26.04
CA ARG A 582 10.70 9.76 26.87
C ARG A 582 11.47 11.04 26.54
N ALA A 583 11.55 11.42 25.26
CA ALA A 583 12.17 12.67 24.82
C ALA A 583 11.40 13.89 25.36
N LEU A 584 10.08 13.84 25.32
CA LEU A 584 9.19 14.89 25.86
C LEU A 584 9.29 14.99 27.40
N ILE A 585 9.37 13.87 28.10
CA ILE A 585 9.61 13.83 29.56
C ILE A 585 10.92 14.53 29.89
N ALA A 586 11.99 14.24 29.16
CA ALA A 586 13.31 14.83 29.38
C ALA A 586 13.32 16.37 29.15
N GLN A 587 12.35 16.88 28.40
CA GLN A 587 12.13 18.32 28.14
C GLN A 587 11.03 18.94 29.04
N SER A 588 10.51 18.20 30.01
CA SER A 588 9.39 18.63 30.87
C SER A 588 8.08 18.97 30.12
N LYS A 589 7.90 18.44 28.90
CA LYS A 589 6.68 18.59 28.09
C LYS A 589 5.65 17.52 28.49
N TRP A 590 5.15 17.60 29.72
CA TRP A 590 4.37 16.54 30.38
C TRP A 590 3.07 16.17 29.67
N GLN A 591 2.34 17.16 29.14
CA GLN A 591 1.06 16.92 28.47
C GLN A 591 1.26 16.12 27.16
N ALA A 592 2.17 16.56 26.31
CA ALA A 592 2.51 15.85 25.06
C ALA A 592 3.08 14.44 25.32
N ALA A 593 3.89 14.28 26.38
CA ALA A 593 4.39 12.98 26.80
C ALA A 593 3.25 12.02 27.20
N ARG A 594 2.23 12.52 27.86
CA ARG A 594 1.04 11.76 28.27
C ARG A 594 0.25 11.27 27.06
N GLU A 595 0.06 12.13 26.07
CA GLU A 595 -0.64 11.81 24.81
C GLU A 595 0.11 10.76 24.00
N ALA A 596 1.45 10.89 23.86
CA ALA A 596 2.29 9.88 23.20
C ALA A 596 2.22 8.53 23.91
N MET A 597 2.21 8.51 25.25
CA MET A 597 2.10 7.29 26.04
C MET A 597 0.72 6.63 25.94
N GLN A 598 -0.36 7.42 25.88
CA GLN A 598 -1.72 6.93 25.64
C GLN A 598 -1.84 6.29 24.25
N THR A 599 -1.22 6.90 23.25
CA THR A 599 -1.16 6.34 21.89
C THR A 599 -0.43 5.01 21.87
N LEU A 600 0.73 4.94 22.53
CA LEU A 600 1.47 3.68 22.68
C LEU A 600 0.61 2.59 23.33
N LEU A 601 -0.12 2.90 24.40
CA LEU A 601 -0.97 1.91 25.09
C LEU A 601 -2.19 1.49 24.25
N ARG A 602 -2.68 2.34 23.37
CA ARG A 602 -3.70 1.94 22.38
C ARG A 602 -3.14 0.95 21.36
N LEU A 603 -1.91 1.17 20.90
CA LEU A 603 -1.23 0.29 19.94
C LEU A 603 -0.74 -1.02 20.57
N GLN A 604 -0.33 -0.96 21.84
CA GLN A 604 0.14 -2.12 22.63
C GLN A 604 -0.45 -2.11 24.04
N PRO A 605 -1.70 -2.58 24.24
CA PRO A 605 -2.38 -2.55 25.55
C PRO A 605 -1.60 -3.28 26.66
N ASN A 606 -0.86 -4.32 26.33
CA ASN A 606 -0.11 -5.16 27.25
C ASN A 606 1.31 -4.67 27.54
N ASN A 607 1.70 -3.47 27.09
CA ASN A 607 3.04 -2.92 27.32
C ASN A 607 3.21 -2.43 28.77
N ARG A 608 3.79 -3.30 29.62
CA ARG A 608 4.02 -3.03 31.06
C ARG A 608 4.89 -1.80 31.32
N ALA A 609 5.91 -1.56 30.50
CA ALA A 609 6.77 -0.39 30.64
C ALA A 609 5.97 0.90 30.39
N ALA A 610 5.20 0.94 29.31
CA ALA A 610 4.34 2.08 29.00
C ALA A 610 3.29 2.33 30.09
N ALA A 611 2.65 1.28 30.59
CA ALA A 611 1.69 1.38 31.69
C ALA A 611 2.32 1.99 32.98
N THR A 612 3.56 1.61 33.29
CA THR A 612 4.30 2.15 34.44
C THR A 612 4.61 3.64 34.25
N TYR A 613 5.08 4.03 33.05
CA TYR A 613 5.33 5.44 32.73
C TYR A 613 4.05 6.26 32.74
N ALA A 614 2.95 5.76 32.16
CA ALA A 614 1.66 6.45 32.15
C ALA A 614 1.13 6.73 33.57
N LYS A 615 1.27 5.76 34.51
CA LYS A 615 0.91 5.95 35.93
C LYS A 615 1.73 7.06 36.58
N ARG A 616 3.03 7.12 36.32
CA ARG A 616 3.91 8.17 36.86
C ARG A 616 3.57 9.55 36.30
N LEU A 617 3.18 9.63 35.03
CA LEU A 617 2.76 10.88 34.37
C LEU A 617 1.37 11.37 34.82
N GLY A 618 0.54 10.47 35.38
CA GLY A 618 -0.78 10.81 35.94
C GLY A 618 -0.73 11.38 37.37
N GLN A 619 0.41 11.27 38.07
CA GLN A 619 0.61 11.86 39.39
C GLN A 619 1.13 13.29 39.21
N PRO A 620 0.58 14.32 39.96
CA PRO A 620 1.09 15.67 39.88
C PRO A 620 2.56 15.69 40.32
N PRO A 621 3.43 16.53 39.71
CA PRO A 621 4.80 16.69 40.15
C PRO A 621 4.80 17.33 41.55
N GLY A 622 5.17 16.57 42.57
CA GLY A 622 5.30 17.06 43.93
C GLY A 622 4.48 16.24 44.93
N GLY A 623 4.78 14.96 45.10
CA GLY A 623 4.41 14.16 46.25
C GLY A 623 5.63 13.40 46.74
#